data_39db0c1d7904487340c2b08a6a167666
#
_entry.id   39db0c1d7904487340c2b08a6a167666
#
_cell.length_a   1.000
_cell.length_b   1.000
_cell.length_c   1.000
_cell.angle_alpha   90.00
_cell.angle_beta   90.00
_cell.angle_gamma   90.00
#
_symmetry.space_group_name_H-M   'P 1'
#
loop_
_entity.id
_entity.type
_entity.pdbx_description
1 polymer ?
#
loop_
_entity_poly.entity_id
_entity_poly.type
_entity_poly.pdbx_seq_one_letter_code
_entity_poly.pdbx_strand_id
1 'polypeptide(L)'
;MVTQYGLSEKIGAIKLGSKDGEPFMGMNYGHQRDYSESVAAIVDQEVKSLIESAHLEAYEILENNRDVLDGLVKALMDKETLEKEEILELFAKVAARPARAAWTGSPLRKPSNRPAIVYEKPTLDG
;
A
#
# COMPACT_ATOMS: atom_id res chain seq x y z
N MET A 1 2.82 -7.83 -5.43
CA MET A 1 2.21 -6.58 -5.92
C MET A 1 2.75 -6.23 -7.30
N VAL A 2 4.04 -5.95 -7.46
CA VAL A 2 4.65 -5.57 -8.75
C VAL A 2 4.51 -6.68 -9.78
N THR A 3 4.85 -7.92 -9.45
CA THR A 3 4.86 -9.06 -10.38
C THR A 3 3.48 -9.70 -10.64
N GLN A 4 2.60 -9.71 -9.63
CA GLN A 4 1.30 -10.39 -9.74
C GLN A 4 0.16 -9.46 -10.16
N TYR A 5 0.23 -8.19 -9.77
CA TYR A 5 -0.85 -7.22 -9.98
C TYR A 5 -0.45 -6.06 -10.90
N GLY A 6 0.80 -6.03 -11.38
CA GLY A 6 1.27 -5.00 -12.29
C GLY A 6 1.25 -3.57 -11.69
N LEU A 7 1.50 -3.44 -10.40
CA LEU A 7 1.46 -2.15 -9.69
C LEU A 7 2.75 -1.34 -9.87
N SER A 8 3.29 -1.32 -11.07
CA SER A 8 4.44 -0.51 -11.47
C SER A 8 4.23 0.06 -12.85
N GLU A 9 4.57 1.32 -13.05
CA GLU A 9 4.45 1.98 -14.36
C GLU A 9 5.40 1.39 -15.40
N LYS A 10 6.59 0.95 -14.98
CA LYS A 10 7.60 0.39 -15.89
C LYS A 10 7.30 -1.02 -16.35
N ILE A 11 6.64 -1.82 -15.51
CA ILE A 11 6.30 -3.22 -15.82
C ILE A 11 4.88 -3.30 -16.40
N GLY A 12 3.99 -2.38 -16.02
CA GLY A 12 2.62 -2.37 -16.47
C GLY A 12 1.78 -3.49 -15.87
N ALA A 13 0.65 -3.79 -16.54
CA ALA A 13 -0.34 -4.76 -16.07
C ALA A 13 -0.05 -6.21 -16.50
N ILE A 14 1.21 -6.56 -16.72
CA ILE A 14 1.62 -7.91 -17.11
C ILE A 14 1.91 -8.72 -15.86
N LYS A 15 1.31 -9.90 -15.76
CA LYS A 15 1.63 -10.86 -14.71
C LYS A 15 2.96 -11.54 -15.02
N LEU A 16 3.93 -11.41 -14.13
CA LEU A 16 5.23 -12.08 -14.22
C LEU A 16 5.30 -13.21 -13.19
N GLY A 17 5.80 -14.34 -13.62
CA GLY A 17 5.90 -15.56 -12.80
C GLY A 17 4.79 -16.58 -13.09
N SER A 18 5.15 -17.87 -13.03
CA SER A 18 4.22 -18.96 -13.21
C SER A 18 3.22 -19.04 -12.03
N LYS A 19 2.01 -19.51 -12.32
CA LYS A 19 1.16 -20.06 -11.26
C LYS A 19 1.96 -21.18 -10.60
N ASP A 20 1.94 -21.24 -9.26
CA ASP A 20 2.39 -22.42 -8.54
C ASP A 20 1.69 -23.63 -9.14
N GLY A 21 2.42 -24.35 -10.00
CA GLY A 21 1.97 -25.66 -10.47
C GLY A 21 1.93 -26.53 -9.23
N GLU A 22 0.80 -27.17 -9.00
CA GLU A 22 0.69 -28.23 -8.01
C GLU A 22 1.91 -29.16 -8.16
N PRO A 23 2.58 -29.55 -7.06
CA PRO A 23 3.72 -30.45 -7.14
C PRO A 23 3.23 -31.82 -7.60
N PHE A 24 3.19 -32.03 -8.91
CA PHE A 24 2.95 -33.32 -9.46
C PHE A 24 4.25 -34.12 -9.42
N MET A 25 4.28 -35.11 -8.51
CA MET A 25 5.27 -36.18 -8.46
C MET A 25 6.75 -35.73 -8.49
N GLY A 26 7.30 -35.26 -7.39
CA GLY A 26 8.70 -35.51 -7.04
C GLY A 26 9.81 -34.91 -7.92
N MET A 27 9.51 -34.07 -8.89
CA MET A 27 10.51 -33.34 -9.67
C MET A 27 10.54 -31.88 -9.26
N ASN A 28 11.50 -31.53 -8.42
CA ASN A 28 11.97 -30.18 -8.20
C ASN A 28 12.61 -29.65 -9.49
N TYR A 29 11.82 -29.23 -10.46
CA TYR A 29 12.30 -28.32 -11.47
C TYR A 29 12.40 -26.94 -10.81
N GLY A 30 13.65 -26.47 -10.65
CA GLY A 30 13.94 -25.17 -10.10
C GLY A 30 13.03 -24.12 -10.71
N HIS A 31 12.65 -23.11 -9.90
CA HIS A 31 11.83 -21.98 -10.32
C HIS A 31 12.38 -21.38 -11.61
N GLN A 32 11.86 -21.83 -12.74
CA GLN A 32 12.20 -21.27 -14.04
C GLN A 32 11.46 -19.95 -14.13
N ARG A 33 12.20 -18.86 -14.09
CA ARG A 33 11.64 -17.51 -14.27
C ARG A 33 11.10 -17.42 -15.69
N ASP A 34 9.82 -17.11 -15.84
CA ASP A 34 9.17 -16.94 -17.14
C ASP A 34 9.52 -15.61 -17.82
N TYR A 35 10.53 -14.90 -17.35
CA TYR A 35 10.95 -13.60 -17.85
C TYR A 35 12.47 -13.46 -17.83
N SER A 36 12.98 -12.60 -18.72
CA SER A 36 14.42 -12.38 -18.91
C SER A 36 15.11 -11.77 -17.69
N GLU A 37 16.43 -11.94 -17.56
CA GLU A 37 17.24 -11.33 -16.51
C GLU A 37 17.13 -9.80 -16.49
N SER A 38 16.95 -9.15 -17.63
CA SER A 38 16.74 -7.71 -17.71
C SER A 38 15.42 -7.29 -17.08
N VAL A 39 14.35 -8.05 -17.30
CA VAL A 39 13.05 -7.81 -16.65
C VAL A 39 13.13 -8.09 -15.16
N ALA A 40 13.87 -9.14 -14.74
CA ALA A 40 14.10 -9.41 -13.32
C ALA A 40 14.79 -8.22 -12.62
N ALA A 41 15.81 -7.64 -13.22
CA ALA A 41 16.51 -6.47 -12.69
C ALA A 41 15.57 -5.25 -12.57
N ILE A 42 14.68 -5.03 -13.54
CA ILE A 42 13.68 -3.95 -13.48
C ILE A 42 12.69 -4.21 -12.34
N VAL A 43 12.21 -5.45 -12.18
CA VAL A 43 11.32 -5.83 -11.07
C VAL A 43 11.97 -5.55 -9.72
N ASP A 44 13.21 -5.96 -9.53
CA ASP A 44 13.94 -5.75 -8.27
C ASP A 44 14.12 -4.26 -7.97
N GLN A 45 14.45 -3.46 -8.99
CA GLN A 45 14.57 -2.01 -8.85
C GLN A 45 13.22 -1.34 -8.50
N GLU A 46 12.13 -1.74 -9.14
CA GLU A 46 10.79 -1.21 -8.84
C GLU A 46 10.32 -1.57 -7.42
N VAL A 47 10.55 -2.82 -7.00
CA VAL A 47 10.25 -3.27 -5.63
C VAL A 47 11.04 -2.46 -4.62
N LYS A 48 12.36 -2.30 -4.85
CA LYS A 48 13.22 -1.50 -3.97
C LYS A 48 12.76 -0.05 -3.89
N SER A 49 12.48 0.58 -5.01
CA SER A 49 12.01 1.97 -5.08
C SER A 49 10.68 2.15 -4.35
N LEU A 50 9.75 1.20 -4.48
CA LEU A 50 8.47 1.22 -3.78
C LEU A 50 8.63 1.14 -2.25
N ILE A 51 9.52 0.27 -1.78
CA ILE A 51 9.82 0.12 -0.36
C ILE A 51 10.51 1.37 0.19
N GLU A 52 11.52 1.88 -0.52
CA GLU A 52 12.26 3.08 -0.11
C GLU A 52 11.35 4.32 -0.03
N SER A 53 10.46 4.51 -1.01
CA SER A 53 9.51 5.62 -0.99
C SER A 53 8.50 5.50 0.16
N ALA A 54 8.01 4.29 0.45
CA ALA A 54 7.11 4.05 1.57
C ALA A 54 7.82 4.28 2.92
N HIS A 55 9.09 3.87 3.04
CA HIS A 55 9.90 4.08 4.24
C HIS A 55 10.16 5.58 4.48
N LEU A 56 10.56 6.31 3.43
CA LEU A 56 10.77 7.75 3.52
C LEU A 56 9.48 8.47 3.94
N GLU A 57 8.35 8.11 3.35
CA GLU A 57 7.06 8.69 3.70
C GLU A 57 6.69 8.44 5.16
N ALA A 58 6.89 7.23 5.66
CA ALA A 58 6.64 6.89 7.06
C ALA A 58 7.54 7.71 8.01
N TYR A 59 8.82 7.85 7.66
CA TYR A 59 9.76 8.66 8.41
C TYR A 59 9.31 10.14 8.47
N GLU A 60 8.96 10.74 7.34
CA GLU A 60 8.48 12.12 7.28
C GLU A 60 7.20 12.33 8.10
N ILE A 61 6.27 11.37 8.09
CA ILE A 61 5.05 11.44 8.90
C ILE A 61 5.39 11.49 10.39
N LEU A 62 6.30 10.62 10.83
CA LEU A 62 6.70 10.56 12.24
C LEU A 62 7.48 11.80 12.66
N GLU A 63 8.38 12.30 11.82
CA GLU A 63 9.17 13.49 12.08
C GLU A 63 8.28 14.74 12.20
N ASN A 64 7.37 14.93 11.26
CA ASN A 64 6.45 16.07 11.25
C ASN A 64 5.42 16.04 12.38
N ASN A 65 5.20 14.88 13.00
CA ASN A 65 4.25 14.70 14.11
C ASN A 65 4.92 14.23 15.39
N ARG A 66 6.21 14.56 15.57
CA ARG A 66 6.98 14.12 16.73
C ARG A 66 6.36 14.56 18.06
N ASP A 67 5.81 15.75 18.13
CA ASP A 67 5.18 16.28 19.35
C ASP A 67 3.94 15.45 19.73
N VAL A 68 3.17 14.99 18.74
CA VAL A 68 2.00 14.13 18.96
C VAL A 68 2.44 12.76 19.45
N LEU A 69 3.50 12.20 18.86
CA LEU A 69 4.08 10.94 19.30
C LEU A 69 4.58 11.00 20.74
N ASP A 70 5.32 12.04 21.09
CA ASP A 70 5.83 12.25 22.45
C ASP A 70 4.69 12.48 23.45
N GLY A 71 3.61 13.16 23.04
CA GLY A 71 2.38 13.31 23.83
C GLY A 71 1.69 11.97 24.09
N LEU A 72 1.59 11.13 23.06
CA LEU A 72 1.02 9.77 23.18
C LEU A 72 1.85 8.89 24.16
N VAL A 73 3.18 8.95 24.05
CA VAL A 73 4.08 8.21 24.95
C VAL A 73 3.87 8.64 26.39
N LYS A 74 3.82 9.94 26.69
CA LYS A 74 3.57 10.45 28.03
C LYS A 74 2.22 9.99 28.57
N ALA A 75 1.15 10.10 27.78
CA ALA A 75 -0.16 9.67 28.20
C ALA A 75 -0.23 8.17 28.51
N LEU A 76 0.46 7.33 27.72
CA LEU A 76 0.56 5.87 27.96
C LEU A 76 1.41 5.55 29.20
N MET A 77 2.46 6.31 29.46
CA MET A 77 3.27 6.15 30.68
C MET A 77 2.48 6.46 31.96
N ASP A 78 1.56 7.44 31.86
CA ASP A 78 0.75 7.86 33.01
C ASP A 78 -0.45 6.94 33.26
N LYS A 79 -1.11 6.44 32.19
CA LYS A 79 -2.39 5.72 32.27
C LYS A 79 -2.30 4.25 31.87
N GLU A 80 -1.20 3.80 31.25
CA GLU A 80 -0.98 2.45 30.67
C GLU A 80 -1.94 2.08 29.53
N THR A 81 -3.16 2.60 29.53
CA THR A 81 -4.18 2.42 28.48
C THR A 81 -4.86 3.76 28.17
N LEU A 82 -5.19 3.99 26.90
CA LEU A 82 -5.92 5.16 26.46
C LEU A 82 -7.23 4.74 25.80
N GLU A 83 -8.29 5.47 26.09
CA GLU A 83 -9.56 5.28 25.44
C GLU A 83 -9.58 5.98 24.06
N LYS A 84 -10.55 5.60 23.22
CA LYS A 84 -10.65 6.11 21.85
C LYS A 84 -10.74 7.63 21.80
N GLU A 85 -11.49 8.22 22.69
CA GLU A 85 -11.73 9.66 22.79
C GLU A 85 -10.41 10.41 23.09
N GLU A 86 -9.61 9.91 24.01
CA GLU A 86 -8.31 10.46 24.37
C GLU A 86 -7.30 10.40 23.21
N ILE A 87 -7.32 9.29 22.47
CA ILE A 87 -6.48 9.13 21.26
C ILE A 87 -6.91 10.13 20.19
N LEU A 88 -8.20 10.34 19.97
CA LEU A 88 -8.71 11.29 18.99
C LEU A 88 -8.33 12.74 19.35
N GLU A 89 -8.35 13.10 20.63
CA GLU A 89 -7.89 14.41 21.09
C GLU A 89 -6.40 14.63 20.84
N LEU A 90 -5.57 13.64 21.16
CA LEU A 90 -4.13 13.70 20.88
C LEU A 90 -3.85 13.82 19.38
N PHE A 91 -4.60 13.08 18.55
CA PHE A 91 -4.41 13.07 17.11
C PHE A 91 -5.07 14.26 16.38
N ALA A 92 -5.87 15.07 17.06
CA ALA A 92 -6.43 16.27 16.45
C ALA A 92 -5.35 17.27 15.96
N LYS A 93 -4.12 17.18 16.49
CA LYS A 93 -2.98 18.01 16.11
C LYS A 93 -2.12 17.41 14.99
N VAL A 94 -2.43 16.21 14.52
CA VAL A 94 -1.64 15.54 13.46
C VAL A 94 -1.72 16.34 12.17
N ALA A 95 -0.56 16.68 11.63
CA ALA A 95 -0.45 17.27 10.31
C ALA A 95 -0.77 16.23 9.25
N ALA A 96 -1.98 16.31 8.68
CA ALA A 96 -2.39 15.41 7.61
C ALA A 96 -1.64 15.71 6.32
N ARG A 97 -1.16 14.67 5.64
CA ARG A 97 -0.59 14.82 4.29
C ARG A 97 -1.70 15.05 3.26
N PRO A 98 -1.39 15.76 2.17
CA PRO A 98 -2.33 15.87 1.07
C PRO A 98 -2.67 14.48 0.51
N ALA A 99 -3.92 14.31 0.09
CA ALA A 99 -4.35 13.07 -0.54
C ALA A 99 -3.50 12.75 -1.77
N ARG A 100 -3.07 11.50 -1.92
CA ARG A 100 -2.36 11.06 -3.11
C ARG A 100 -3.28 11.13 -4.32
N ALA A 101 -2.71 11.42 -5.48
CA ALA A 101 -3.42 11.28 -6.73
C ALA A 101 -3.92 9.84 -6.91
N ALA A 102 -5.13 9.69 -7.46
CA ALA A 102 -5.69 8.39 -7.73
C ALA A 102 -4.80 7.61 -8.72
N TRP A 103 -4.48 6.36 -8.38
CA TRP A 103 -3.75 5.47 -9.28
C TRP A 103 -4.64 5.08 -10.46
N THR A 104 -4.22 5.42 -11.66
CA THR A 104 -4.96 5.15 -12.90
C THR A 104 -4.32 4.07 -13.77
N GLY A 105 -3.23 3.46 -13.30
CA GLY A 105 -2.46 2.44 -14.02
C GLY A 105 -1.57 3.01 -15.14
N SER A 106 -1.59 4.31 -15.38
CA SER A 106 -0.73 4.99 -16.35
C SER A 106 -0.77 6.51 -16.13
N PRO A 107 0.36 7.22 -16.25
CA PRO A 107 0.40 8.68 -16.14
C PRO A 107 -0.38 9.38 -17.25
N LEU A 108 -0.67 8.68 -18.35
CA LEU A 108 -1.46 9.21 -19.48
C LEU A 108 -2.98 9.18 -19.22
N ARG A 109 -3.42 8.46 -18.18
CA ARG A 109 -4.84 8.35 -17.82
C ARG A 109 -5.19 9.35 -16.75
N LYS A 110 -6.28 10.07 -16.94
CA LYS A 110 -6.83 10.98 -15.92
C LYS A 110 -7.82 10.22 -15.03
N PRO A 111 -7.88 10.53 -13.73
CA PRO A 111 -8.93 10.01 -12.85
C PRO A 111 -10.31 10.37 -13.40
N SER A 112 -11.29 9.49 -13.18
CA SER A 112 -12.67 9.77 -13.56
C SER A 112 -13.28 10.83 -12.63
N ASN A 113 -13.93 11.84 -13.23
CA ASN A 113 -14.71 12.83 -12.47
C ASN A 113 -16.16 12.37 -12.23
N ARG A 114 -16.51 11.14 -12.63
CA ARG A 114 -17.84 10.62 -12.37
C ARG A 114 -18.01 10.37 -10.88
N PRO A 115 -19.15 10.79 -10.28
CA PRO A 115 -19.42 10.46 -8.89
C PRO A 115 -19.52 8.95 -8.71
N ALA A 116 -19.14 8.46 -7.52
CA ALA A 116 -19.34 7.06 -7.18
C ALA A 116 -20.82 6.69 -7.26
N ILE A 117 -21.11 5.48 -7.74
CA ILE A 117 -22.47 4.96 -7.74
C ILE A 117 -22.85 4.71 -6.28
N VAL A 118 -23.88 5.41 -5.81
CA VAL A 118 -24.48 5.14 -4.50
C VAL A 118 -25.44 3.97 -4.68
N TYR A 119 -25.10 2.83 -4.11
CA TYR A 119 -25.97 1.67 -4.06
C TYR A 119 -26.86 1.78 -2.83
N GLU A 120 -28.12 2.11 -3.03
CA GLU A 120 -29.14 2.00 -1.98
C GLU A 120 -29.54 0.53 -1.86
N LYS A 121 -29.24 -0.07 -0.72
CA LYS A 121 -29.64 -1.46 -0.44
C LYS A 121 -31.18 -1.50 -0.39
N PRO A 122 -31.84 -2.33 -1.21
CA PRO A 122 -33.27 -2.46 -1.13
C PRO A 122 -33.67 -2.88 0.29
N THR A 123 -34.57 -2.14 0.91
CA THR A 123 -35.23 -2.54 2.16
C THR A 123 -36.08 -3.75 1.83
N LEU A 124 -35.67 -4.91 2.31
CA LEU A 124 -36.51 -6.09 2.33
C LEU A 124 -37.58 -5.86 3.43
N ASP A 125 -38.69 -5.25 3.04
CA ASP A 125 -39.89 -5.28 3.86
C ASP A 125 -40.36 -6.75 3.91
N GLY A 126 -40.16 -7.36 5.09
CA GLY A 126 -40.59 -8.71 5.40
C GLY A 126 -42.06 -8.78 5.74
#